data_15643b17d3461f56cf4a593ee4c66755
#
_entry.id   15643b17d3461f56cf4a593ee4c66755
#
_cell.length_a   1.000
_cell.length_b   1.000
_cell.length_c   1.000
_cell.angle_alpha   90.00
_cell.angle_beta   90.00
_cell.angle_gamma   90.00
#
_symmetry.space_group_name_H-M   'P 1'
#
loop_
_entity.id
_entity.type
_entity.pdbx_description
1 polymer ?
#
loop_
_entity_poly.entity_id
_entity_poly.type
_entity_poly.pdbx_seq_one_letter_code
_entity_poly.pdbx_strand_id
1 'polypeptide(L)'
;MSDNSNRAEIRFTQSARRHRIGRASARHVLATAEATAVTTTSGADAWLYVGPDERGRELEIITLEVHPADGGQSYLLVIHVMPTQLRGDRS
;
A
#
# COMPACT_ATOMS: atom_id res chain seq x y z
N MET A 1 9.87 20.25 -12.84
CA MET A 1 9.77 19.79 -12.81
C MET A 1 9.38 18.78 -12.72
N SER A 2 9.10 18.41 -12.83
CA SER A 2 8.77 17.31 -13.04
C SER A 2 8.56 16.42 -12.00
N ASP A 3 8.64 16.72 -10.84
CA ASP A 3 8.40 15.81 -9.83
C ASP A 3 7.05 15.31 -9.75
N ASN A 4 6.08 16.03 -10.15
CA ASN A 4 4.73 15.55 -10.08
C ASN A 4 4.46 14.42 -10.99
N SER A 5 5.24 14.27 -12.00
CA SER A 5 4.98 13.19 -12.92
C SER A 5 5.30 11.86 -12.29
N ASN A 6 6.01 11.82 -11.19
CA ASN A 6 6.30 10.58 -10.55
C ASN A 6 5.35 10.23 -9.44
N ARG A 7 4.35 11.04 -9.20
CA ARG A 7 3.43 10.71 -8.18
C ARG A 7 2.39 9.85 -8.73
N ALA A 8 2.46 8.60 -8.50
CA ALA A 8 1.42 7.68 -8.94
C ALA A 8 0.16 7.99 -8.19
N GLU A 9 -0.93 7.89 -8.86
CA GLU A 9 -2.23 7.97 -8.19
C GLU A 9 -2.35 6.77 -7.28
N ILE A 10 -2.91 6.96 -6.11
CA ILE A 10 -3.08 5.89 -5.13
C ILE A 10 -4.55 5.72 -4.86
N ARG A 11 -5.05 4.51 -5.04
CA ARG A 11 -6.46 4.19 -4.78
C ARG A 11 -6.53 3.09 -3.74
N PHE A 12 -7.60 3.07 -2.97
CA PHE A 12 -7.76 2.11 -1.88
C PHE A 12 -9.00 1.27 -2.12
N THR A 13 -8.87 -0.04 -1.98
CA THR A 13 -10.04 -0.91 -2.04
C THR A 13 -10.80 -0.87 -0.72
N GLN A 14 -11.98 -1.43 -0.72
CA GLN A 14 -12.73 -1.53 0.50
C GLN A 14 -12.03 -2.41 1.51
N SER A 15 -11.39 -3.49 1.08
CA SER A 15 -10.62 -4.34 1.97
C SER A 15 -9.53 -3.58 2.67
N ALA A 16 -8.90 -2.64 1.97
CA ALA A 16 -7.81 -1.86 2.55
C ALA A 16 -8.30 -0.93 3.65
N ARG A 17 -9.59 -0.71 3.75
CA ARG A 17 -10.13 0.17 4.79
C ARG A 17 -10.65 -0.58 5.99
N ARG A 18 -10.52 -1.89 5.97
CA ARG A 18 -11.10 -2.73 7.02
C ARG A 18 -10.64 -2.35 8.42
N HIS A 19 -9.39 -2.01 8.56
CA HIS A 19 -8.83 -1.71 9.88
C HIS A 19 -8.88 -0.23 10.22
N ARG A 20 -9.59 0.55 9.41
CA ARG A 20 -9.79 1.97 9.68
C ARG A 20 -8.52 2.78 9.82
N ILE A 21 -7.50 2.39 9.08
CA ILE A 21 -6.29 3.16 9.01
C ILE A 21 -6.54 4.31 8.05
N GLY A 22 -6.26 5.52 8.45
CA GLY A 22 -6.46 6.67 7.60
C GLY A 22 -5.57 6.66 6.38
N ARG A 23 -6.04 7.29 5.30
CA ARG A 23 -5.25 7.34 4.09
C ARG A 23 -3.94 8.08 4.28
N ALA A 24 -3.93 9.10 5.13
CA ALA A 24 -2.68 9.85 5.37
C ALA A 24 -1.62 8.96 6.00
N SER A 25 -2.03 8.10 6.93
CA SER A 25 -1.10 7.19 7.57
C SER A 25 -0.56 6.18 6.57
N ALA A 26 -1.43 5.64 5.72
CA ALA A 26 -1.00 4.70 4.71
C ALA A 26 -0.06 5.37 3.71
N ARG A 27 -0.37 6.59 3.30
CA ARG A 27 0.48 7.29 2.34
C ARG A 27 1.84 7.60 2.93
N HIS A 28 1.90 7.88 4.22
CA HIS A 28 3.19 8.13 4.87
C HIS A 28 4.08 6.88 4.76
N VAL A 29 3.52 5.71 5.03
CA VAL A 29 4.29 4.47 4.94
C VAL A 29 4.71 4.20 3.49
N LEU A 30 3.80 4.42 2.55
CA LEU A 30 4.12 4.20 1.14
C LEU A 30 5.24 5.13 0.66
N ALA A 31 5.35 6.29 1.26
CA ALA A 31 6.38 7.25 0.86
C ALA A 31 7.73 6.99 1.52
N THR A 32 7.75 6.33 2.66
CA THR A 32 8.97 6.21 3.45
C THR A 32 9.51 4.80 3.59
N ALA A 33 8.66 3.78 3.47
CA ALA A 33 9.12 2.40 3.64
C ALA A 33 9.60 1.84 2.32
N GLU A 34 10.45 0.85 2.38
CA GLU A 34 10.91 0.18 1.19
C GLU A 34 9.87 -0.82 0.71
N ALA A 35 9.76 -0.98 -0.59
CA ALA A 35 8.85 -1.95 -1.17
C ALA A 35 9.56 -3.28 -1.37
N THR A 36 8.90 -4.35 -1.03
CA THR A 36 9.40 -5.70 -1.24
C THR A 36 8.46 -6.42 -2.20
N ALA A 37 8.99 -7.05 -3.22
CA ALA A 37 8.17 -7.79 -4.16
C ALA A 37 7.63 -9.04 -3.49
N VAL A 38 6.35 -9.27 -3.65
CA VAL A 38 5.69 -10.45 -3.08
C VAL A 38 4.69 -10.98 -4.09
N THR A 39 4.18 -12.17 -3.85
CA THR A 39 3.13 -12.75 -4.68
C THR A 39 1.90 -12.94 -3.82
N THR A 40 0.77 -12.49 -4.30
CA THR A 40 -0.47 -12.64 -3.55
C THR A 40 -0.93 -14.09 -3.62
N THR A 41 -1.92 -14.43 -2.82
CA THR A 41 -2.46 -15.79 -2.82
C THR A 41 -3.08 -16.15 -4.16
N SER A 42 -3.52 -15.16 -4.93
CA SER A 42 -4.05 -15.43 -6.25
C SER A 42 -2.98 -15.48 -7.32
N GLY A 43 -1.72 -15.32 -6.95
CA GLY A 43 -0.63 -15.43 -7.91
C GLY A 43 -0.24 -14.12 -8.56
N ALA A 44 -0.76 -13.00 -8.11
CA ALA A 44 -0.42 -11.72 -8.70
C ALA A 44 0.82 -11.14 -8.07
N ASP A 45 1.59 -10.42 -8.87
CA ASP A 45 2.74 -9.70 -8.36
C ASP A 45 2.26 -8.48 -7.58
N ALA A 46 2.86 -8.26 -6.44
CA ALA A 46 2.46 -7.17 -5.56
C ALA A 46 3.68 -6.61 -4.85
N TRP A 47 3.47 -5.51 -4.14
CA TRP A 47 4.52 -4.87 -3.36
C TRP A 47 4.06 -4.78 -1.92
N LEU A 48 4.93 -5.19 -1.02
CA LEU A 48 4.69 -5.12 0.41
C LEU A 48 5.52 -3.99 1.00
N TYR A 49 4.88 -3.15 1.79
CA TYR A 49 5.54 -2.07 2.50
C TYR A 49 5.30 -2.29 3.99
N VAL A 50 6.34 -2.26 4.79
CA VAL A 50 6.21 -2.37 6.24
C VAL A 50 7.04 -1.27 6.86
N GLY A 51 6.41 -0.42 7.63
CA GLY A 51 7.11 0.67 8.30
C GLY A 51 6.17 1.47 9.16
N PRO A 52 6.73 2.44 9.89
CA PRO A 52 5.91 3.21 10.80
C PRO A 52 5.15 4.32 10.08
N ASP A 53 3.95 4.58 10.53
CA ASP A 53 3.21 5.74 10.06
C ASP A 53 3.70 6.98 10.81
N GLU A 54 3.04 8.10 10.60
CA GLU A 54 3.48 9.35 11.19
C GLU A 54 3.36 9.37 12.72
N ARG A 55 2.67 8.39 13.28
CA ARG A 55 2.53 8.29 14.73
C ARG A 55 3.44 7.23 15.30
N GLY A 56 4.27 6.60 14.48
CA GLY A 56 5.16 5.55 14.94
C GLY A 56 4.53 4.17 14.98
N ARG A 57 3.29 4.04 14.53
CA ARG A 57 2.61 2.75 14.51
C ARG A 57 3.02 2.01 13.25
N GLU A 58 3.54 0.80 13.38
CA GLU A 58 4.00 0.06 12.22
C GLU A 58 2.82 -0.52 11.45
N LEU A 59 2.81 -0.30 10.16
CA LEU A 59 1.75 -0.79 9.29
C LEU A 59 2.32 -1.73 8.25
N GLU A 60 1.48 -2.64 7.79
CA GLU A 60 1.76 -3.52 6.68
C GLU A 60 0.81 -3.14 5.55
N ILE A 61 1.34 -2.85 4.38
CA ILE A 61 0.54 -2.40 3.25
C ILE A 61 0.91 -3.21 2.02
N ILE A 62 -0.09 -3.69 1.30
CA ILE A 62 0.14 -4.41 0.06
C ILE A 62 -0.52 -3.64 -1.07
N THR A 63 0.22 -3.43 -2.14
CA THR A 63 -0.27 -2.71 -3.30
C THR A 63 -0.08 -3.52 -4.56
N LEU A 64 -0.91 -3.25 -5.54
CA LEU A 64 -0.76 -3.75 -6.90
C LEU A 64 -0.55 -2.56 -7.81
N GLU A 65 0.27 -2.73 -8.82
CA GLU A 65 0.43 -1.69 -9.82
C GLU A 65 -0.55 -1.99 -10.94
N VAL A 66 -1.40 -1.06 -11.27
CA VAL A 66 -2.46 -1.27 -12.27
C VAL A 66 -2.13 -0.45 -13.50
N HIS A 67 -2.15 -1.13 -14.66
CA HIS A 67 -1.90 -0.50 -15.94
C HIS A 67 -3.17 -0.66 -16.76
N PRO A 68 -4.01 0.39 -16.83
CA PRO A 68 -5.29 0.25 -17.52
C PRO A 68 -5.12 -0.15 -18.97
N ALA A 69 -5.97 -1.06 -19.42
CA ALA A 69 -5.88 -1.56 -20.79
C ALA A 69 -6.14 -0.51 -21.84
N ASP A 70 -6.85 0.54 -21.49
CA ASP A 70 -7.17 1.58 -22.46
C ASP A 70 -6.07 2.61 -22.60
N GLY A 71 -4.92 2.40 -21.97
CA GLY A 71 -3.84 3.36 -22.09
C GLY A 71 -3.90 4.47 -21.07
N GLY A 72 -4.81 4.40 -20.11
CA GLY A 72 -4.90 5.41 -19.08
C GLY A 72 -3.70 5.39 -18.17
N GLN A 73 -3.64 6.35 -17.26
CA GLN A 73 -2.52 6.48 -16.36
C GLN A 73 -2.47 5.33 -15.37
N SER A 74 -1.29 4.80 -15.15
CA SER A 74 -1.10 3.73 -14.18
C SER A 74 -1.30 4.25 -12.77
N TYR A 75 -1.69 3.38 -11.87
CA TYR A 75 -1.87 3.77 -10.47
C TYR A 75 -1.53 2.60 -9.56
N LEU A 76 -1.33 2.92 -8.29
CA LEU A 76 -1.16 1.92 -7.26
C LEU A 76 -2.51 1.65 -6.60
N LEU A 77 -2.86 0.39 -6.49
CA LEU A 77 -4.09 -0.01 -5.82
C LEU A 77 -3.72 -0.63 -4.50
N VAL A 78 -4.11 0.00 -3.41
CA VAL A 78 -3.84 -0.51 -2.07
C VAL A 78 -4.93 -1.50 -1.74
N ILE A 79 -4.54 -2.76 -1.56
CA ILE A 79 -5.51 -3.82 -1.33
C ILE A 79 -5.52 -4.29 0.13
N HIS A 80 -4.55 -3.88 0.92
CA HIS A 80 -4.44 -4.35 2.30
C HIS A 80 -3.68 -3.32 3.12
N VAL A 81 -4.21 -2.95 4.26
CA VAL A 81 -3.55 -2.07 5.22
C VAL A 81 -3.90 -2.56 6.60
N MET A 82 -2.91 -2.88 7.40
CA MET A 82 -3.20 -3.23 8.78
C MET A 82 -1.98 -2.99 9.67
N PRO A 83 -2.18 -2.79 10.96
CA PRO A 83 -1.08 -2.71 11.89
C PRO A 83 -0.41 -4.07 12.00
N THR A 84 0.91 -4.11 11.96
CA THR A 84 1.63 -5.38 12.08
C THR A 84 1.39 -6.02 13.42
N GLN A 85 1.07 -5.23 14.41
CA GLN A 85 0.75 -5.74 15.71
C GLN A 85 -0.37 -6.75 15.69
N LEU A 86 -1.35 -6.58 14.80
CA LEU A 86 -2.44 -7.53 14.71
C LEU A 86 -1.96 -8.88 14.20
N ARG A 87 -1.00 -8.84 13.25
CA ARG A 87 -0.53 -10.07 12.68
C ARG A 87 0.31 -10.86 13.67
N GLY A 88 1.10 -10.20 14.46
CA GLY A 88 1.97 -10.87 15.38
C GLY A 88 1.40 -11.13 16.73
N ASP A 89 0.14 -10.81 16.89
CA ASP A 89 -0.44 -10.83 18.15
C ASP A 89 -0.85 -12.14 18.61
N ARG A 90 -0.85 -13.20 17.87
CA ARG A 90 -1.32 -14.30 18.20
C ARG A 90 -0.42 -15.04 18.78
N SER A 91 0.39 -15.05 18.96
CA SER A 91 1.30 -16.01 19.46
C SER A 91 0.98 -16.73 20.64
#